data_8e86be56785f1089293254cbc0c807a6
#
_entry.id   8e86be56785f1089293254cbc0c807a6
#
_cell.length_a   1.000
_cell.length_b   1.000
_cell.length_c   1.000
_cell.angle_alpha   90.00
_cell.angle_beta   90.00
_cell.angle_gamma   90.00
#
_symmetry.space_group_name_H-M   'P 1'
#
loop_
_entity.id
_entity.type
_entity.pdbx_description
1 polymer ?
#
loop_
_entity_poly.entity_id
_entity_poly.type
_entity_poly.pdbx_seq_one_letter_code
_entity_poly.pdbx_strand_id
1 'polypeptide(L)'
;GSSLVGSEMCIRDRYYKIYNNILTLRKAQETQYKILKKEKWIYYSGKASPDVYAEKPFDYKVLKADLDKYFDADEDLIKCTAKIDYYQIMLDYLESILKVIQNRTYQIKNAIEWQRFTNGL
;
A
#
# COMPACT_ATOMS: atom_id res chain seq x y z
N GLY A 1 -11.58 9.92 33.23
CA GLY A 1 -10.44 10.56 32.68
C GLY A 1 -9.46 9.63 32.02
N SER A 2 -8.79 8.77 32.78
CA SER A 2 -7.79 7.85 32.23
C SER A 2 -8.41 6.76 31.34
N SER A 3 -9.67 6.41 31.55
CA SER A 3 -10.39 5.45 30.73
C SER A 3 -10.62 5.95 29.29
N LEU A 4 -10.83 7.26 29.09
CA LEU A 4 -10.96 7.84 27.77
C LEU A 4 -9.64 7.77 26.99
N VAL A 5 -8.53 8.07 27.65
CA VAL A 5 -7.18 7.95 27.06
C VAL A 5 -6.89 6.50 26.70
N GLY A 6 -7.21 5.55 27.59
CA GLY A 6 -7.04 4.12 27.33
C GLY A 6 -7.88 3.62 26.16
N SER A 7 -9.13 4.10 26.04
CA SER A 7 -10.03 3.76 24.92
C SER A 7 -9.49 4.28 23.60
N GLU A 8 -9.01 5.53 23.54
CA GLU A 8 -8.41 6.11 22.34
C GLU A 8 -7.14 5.37 21.93
N MET A 9 -6.31 4.94 22.90
CA MET A 9 -5.11 4.15 22.65
C MET A 9 -5.44 2.77 22.10
N CYS A 10 -6.50 2.10 22.57
CA CYS A 10 -6.98 0.84 22.01
C CYS A 10 -7.43 0.98 20.57
N ILE A 11 -8.15 2.06 20.25
CA ILE A 11 -8.59 2.37 18.90
C ILE A 11 -7.37 2.61 18.01
N ARG A 12 -6.41 3.41 18.48
CA ARG A 12 -5.16 3.70 17.76
C ARG A 12 -4.40 2.42 17.43
N ASP A 13 -4.22 1.53 18.40
CA ASP A 13 -3.48 0.27 18.23
C ASP A 13 -4.17 -0.62 17.20
N ARG A 14 -5.51 -0.63 17.17
CA ARG A 14 -6.29 -1.38 16.20
C ARG A 14 -6.07 -0.85 14.78
N TYR A 15 -6.05 0.48 14.60
CA TYR A 15 -5.78 1.09 13.30
C TYR A 15 -4.33 0.89 12.85
N TYR A 16 -3.35 0.94 13.76
CA TYR A 16 -1.96 0.62 13.44
C TYR A 16 -1.80 -0.82 12.97
N LYS A 17 -2.52 -1.76 13.57
CA LYS A 17 -2.50 -3.15 13.14
C LYS A 17 -3.02 -3.31 11.72
N ILE A 18 -4.12 -2.65 11.39
CA ILE A 18 -4.67 -2.63 10.03
C ILE A 18 -3.67 -1.99 9.06
N TYR A 19 -3.08 -0.86 9.44
CA TYR A 19 -2.08 -0.15 8.65
C TYR A 19 -0.90 -1.07 8.31
N ASN A 20 -0.35 -1.75 9.28
CA ASN A 20 0.78 -2.65 9.08
C ASN A 20 0.43 -3.86 8.21
N ASN A 21 -0.79 -4.38 8.33
CA ASN A 21 -1.27 -5.46 7.48
C ASN A 21 -1.35 -5.02 6.02
N ILE A 22 -1.89 -3.84 5.75
CA ILE A 22 -2.00 -3.29 4.39
C ILE A 22 -0.62 -2.96 3.83
N LEU A 23 0.28 -2.42 4.65
CA LEU A 23 1.67 -2.17 4.24
C LEU A 23 2.36 -3.46 3.80
N THR A 24 2.15 -4.56 4.52
CA THR A 24 2.69 -5.87 4.18
C THR A 24 2.11 -6.37 2.85
N LEU A 25 0.80 -6.20 2.64
CA LEU A 25 0.14 -6.56 1.38
C LEU A 25 0.69 -5.74 0.20
N ARG A 26 0.91 -4.44 0.40
CA ARG A 26 1.51 -3.59 -0.64
C ARG A 26 2.90 -4.07 -1.01
N LYS A 27 3.74 -4.37 -0.03
CA LYS A 27 5.11 -4.87 -0.27
C LYS A 27 5.11 -6.20 -1.02
N ALA A 28 4.21 -7.11 -0.66
CA ALA A 28 4.05 -8.38 -1.36
C ALA A 28 3.65 -8.15 -2.82
N GLN A 29 2.78 -7.19 -3.08
CA GLN A 29 2.33 -6.85 -4.42
C GLN A 29 3.44 -6.18 -5.25
N GLU A 30 4.27 -5.34 -4.63
CA GLU A 30 5.44 -4.74 -5.28
C GLU A 30 6.44 -5.82 -5.72
N THR A 31 6.66 -6.84 -4.88
CA THR A 31 7.50 -7.98 -5.23
C THR A 31 6.90 -8.77 -6.38
N GLN A 32 5.60 -9.01 -6.34
CA GLN A 32 4.88 -9.69 -7.42
C GLN A 32 4.97 -8.92 -8.74
N TYR A 33 4.92 -7.60 -8.69
CA TYR A 33 5.11 -6.75 -9.87
C TYR A 33 6.48 -6.96 -10.51
N LYS A 34 7.53 -7.03 -9.70
CA LYS A 34 8.89 -7.27 -10.20
C LYS A 34 9.02 -8.63 -10.89
N ILE A 35 8.44 -9.66 -10.29
CA ILE A 35 8.43 -11.01 -10.84
C ILE A 35 7.68 -11.04 -12.17
N LEU A 36 6.49 -10.46 -12.18
CA LEU A 36 5.64 -10.39 -13.36
C LEU A 36 6.29 -9.58 -14.48
N LYS A 37 6.94 -8.47 -14.15
CA LYS A 37 7.65 -7.64 -15.13
C LYS A 37 8.80 -8.41 -15.80
N LYS A 38 9.52 -9.24 -15.05
CA LYS A 38 10.54 -10.13 -15.61
C LYS A 38 9.93 -11.14 -16.58
N GLU A 39 8.81 -11.77 -16.22
CA GLU A 39 8.09 -12.69 -17.09
C GLU A 39 7.63 -12.01 -18.38
N LYS A 40 7.12 -10.80 -18.28
CA LYS A 40 6.70 -9.99 -19.44
C LYS A 40 7.90 -9.58 -20.30
N TRP A 41 9.01 -9.25 -19.67
CA TRP A 41 10.26 -8.98 -20.40
C TRP A 41 10.68 -10.18 -21.26
N ILE A 42 10.64 -11.37 -20.69
CA ILE A 42 10.94 -12.62 -21.41
C ILE A 42 9.99 -12.79 -22.60
N TYR A 43 8.69 -12.58 -22.36
CA TYR A 43 7.66 -12.70 -23.39
C TYR A 43 7.84 -11.69 -24.52
N TYR A 44 7.96 -10.41 -24.21
CA TYR A 44 8.09 -9.35 -25.21
C TYR A 44 9.43 -9.37 -25.93
N SER A 45 10.46 -9.97 -25.33
CA SER A 45 11.77 -10.12 -25.94
C SER A 45 11.89 -11.34 -26.86
N GLY A 46 10.83 -12.13 -26.99
CA GLY A 46 10.81 -13.32 -27.85
C GLY A 46 11.56 -14.52 -27.24
N LYS A 47 11.84 -14.50 -25.96
CA LYS A 47 12.65 -15.51 -25.27
C LYS A 47 11.81 -16.54 -24.51
N ALA A 48 10.50 -16.43 -24.54
CA ALA A 48 9.62 -17.39 -23.85
C ALA A 48 9.56 -18.71 -24.58
N SER A 49 9.06 -19.75 -23.90
CA SER A 49 8.92 -21.07 -24.51
C SER A 49 7.88 -21.05 -25.63
N PRO A 50 8.00 -21.98 -26.62
CA PRO A 50 7.02 -22.07 -27.71
C PRO A 50 5.58 -22.22 -27.26
N ASP A 51 5.34 -22.90 -26.14
CA ASP A 51 4.00 -23.11 -25.55
C ASP A 51 3.31 -21.78 -25.19
N VAL A 52 4.08 -20.84 -24.68
CA VAL A 52 3.58 -19.50 -24.32
C VAL A 52 3.08 -18.77 -25.54
N TYR A 53 3.82 -18.83 -26.66
CA TYR A 53 3.45 -18.17 -27.90
C TYR A 53 2.35 -18.92 -28.65
N ALA A 54 2.16 -20.21 -28.38
CA ALA A 54 1.03 -20.98 -28.89
C ALA A 54 -0.28 -20.51 -28.29
N GLU A 55 -0.29 -20.19 -26.99
CA GLU A 55 -1.47 -19.67 -26.30
C GLU A 55 -1.68 -18.17 -26.56
N LYS A 56 -0.63 -17.39 -26.54
CA LYS A 56 -0.64 -15.93 -26.78
C LYS A 56 0.40 -15.56 -27.82
N PRO A 57 0.04 -15.51 -29.10
CA PRO A 57 0.98 -15.16 -30.17
C PRO A 57 1.49 -13.72 -30.05
N PHE A 58 2.77 -13.54 -30.27
CA PHE A 58 3.43 -12.25 -30.30
C PHE A 58 4.59 -12.28 -31.29
N ASP A 59 4.40 -11.64 -32.45
CA ASP A 59 5.35 -11.71 -33.58
C ASP A 59 6.15 -10.43 -33.80
N TYR A 60 6.05 -9.47 -32.92
CA TYR A 60 6.76 -8.19 -33.07
C TYR A 60 8.20 -8.31 -32.58
N LYS A 61 9.11 -7.72 -33.35
CA LYS A 61 10.47 -7.49 -32.89
C LYS A 61 10.53 -6.17 -32.14
N VAL A 62 10.61 -6.23 -30.83
CA VAL A 62 10.61 -5.04 -29.97
C VAL A 62 12.05 -4.63 -29.74
N LEU A 63 12.37 -3.38 -30.08
CA LEU A 63 13.65 -2.78 -29.75
C LEU A 63 13.71 -2.54 -28.23
N LYS A 64 14.91 -2.64 -27.67
CA LYS A 64 15.12 -2.45 -26.23
C LYS A 64 14.55 -1.11 -25.73
N ALA A 65 14.65 -0.05 -26.54
CA ALA A 65 14.11 1.27 -26.22
C ALA A 65 12.58 1.33 -26.21
N ASP A 66 11.90 0.38 -26.86
CA ASP A 66 10.45 0.37 -27.00
C ASP A 66 9.78 -0.58 -26.00
N LEU A 67 10.53 -1.37 -25.24
CA LEU A 67 9.99 -2.32 -24.26
C LEU A 67 9.08 -1.66 -23.23
N ASP A 68 9.41 -0.45 -22.79
CA ASP A 68 8.62 0.28 -21.79
C ASP A 68 7.21 0.56 -22.27
N LYS A 69 7.02 0.80 -23.56
CA LYS A 69 5.69 1.00 -24.15
C LYS A 69 4.81 -0.24 -24.00
N TYR A 70 5.40 -1.42 -24.18
CA TYR A 70 4.68 -2.69 -24.04
C TYR A 70 4.39 -2.99 -22.59
N PHE A 71 5.30 -2.67 -21.66
CA PHE A 71 5.07 -2.82 -20.23
C PHE A 71 3.95 -1.90 -19.76
N ASP A 72 3.97 -0.64 -20.16
CA ASP A 72 2.99 0.35 -19.76
C ASP A 72 1.57 0.00 -20.24
N ALA A 73 1.46 -0.68 -21.36
CA ALA A 73 0.18 -1.11 -21.93
C ALA A 73 -0.20 -2.55 -21.58
N ASP A 74 0.64 -3.27 -20.84
CA ASP A 74 0.37 -4.66 -20.46
C ASP A 74 -0.74 -4.73 -19.40
N GLU A 75 -1.80 -5.48 -19.72
CA GLU A 75 -2.98 -5.57 -18.84
C GLU A 75 -2.66 -6.16 -17.47
N ASP A 76 -1.80 -7.16 -17.40
CA ASP A 76 -1.44 -7.80 -16.14
C ASP A 76 -0.60 -6.88 -15.26
N LEU A 77 0.32 -6.13 -15.86
CA LEU A 77 1.11 -5.13 -15.16
C LEU A 77 0.25 -3.95 -14.69
N ILE A 78 -0.70 -3.52 -15.51
CA ILE A 78 -1.66 -2.46 -15.13
C ILE A 78 -2.49 -2.90 -13.94
N LYS A 79 -3.00 -4.14 -13.92
CA LYS A 79 -3.78 -4.67 -12.79
C LYS A 79 -2.95 -4.72 -11.52
N CYS A 80 -1.70 -5.16 -11.62
CA CYS A 80 -0.79 -5.22 -10.49
C CYS A 80 -0.50 -3.83 -9.92
N THR A 81 -0.20 -2.86 -10.78
CA THR A 81 0.03 -1.47 -10.39
C THR A 81 -1.22 -0.84 -9.76
N ALA A 82 -2.39 -1.09 -10.33
CA ALA A 82 -3.65 -0.60 -9.77
C ALA A 82 -3.89 -1.12 -8.35
N LYS A 83 -3.51 -2.37 -8.07
CA LYS A 83 -3.63 -2.97 -6.75
C LYS A 83 -2.66 -2.33 -5.75
N ILE A 84 -1.42 -2.06 -6.17
CA ILE A 84 -0.44 -1.35 -5.36
C ILE A 84 -0.96 0.05 -5.01
N ASP A 85 -1.47 0.77 -6.00
CA ASP A 85 -2.04 2.11 -5.83
C ASP A 85 -3.23 2.11 -4.88
N TYR A 86 -4.09 1.10 -4.99
CA TYR A 86 -5.22 0.91 -4.08
C TYR A 86 -4.76 0.77 -2.63
N TYR A 87 -3.75 -0.06 -2.37
CA TYR A 87 -3.18 -0.18 -1.03
C TYR A 87 -2.58 1.13 -0.54
N GLN A 88 -1.93 1.89 -1.43
CA GLN A 88 -1.38 3.20 -1.05
C GLN A 88 -2.48 4.19 -0.65
N ILE A 89 -3.59 4.22 -1.38
CA ILE A 89 -4.75 5.05 -1.04
C ILE A 89 -5.31 4.67 0.33
N MET A 90 -5.40 3.38 0.63
CA MET A 90 -5.85 2.90 1.93
C MET A 90 -4.90 3.31 3.05
N LEU A 91 -3.58 3.20 2.82
CA LEU A 91 -2.57 3.62 3.79
C LEU A 91 -2.65 5.11 4.09
N ASP A 92 -2.80 5.93 3.05
CA ASP A 92 -2.92 7.39 3.21
C ASP A 92 -4.16 7.75 4.01
N TYR A 93 -5.27 7.08 3.77
CA TYR A 93 -6.52 7.26 4.52
C TYR A 93 -6.36 6.88 5.99
N LEU A 94 -5.76 5.71 6.25
CA LEU A 94 -5.50 5.25 7.63
C LEU A 94 -4.53 6.17 8.36
N GLU A 95 -3.52 6.68 7.68
CA GLU A 95 -2.59 7.66 8.24
C GLU A 95 -3.32 8.94 8.68
N SER A 96 -4.27 9.40 7.87
CA SER A 96 -5.10 10.56 8.23
C SER A 96 -5.93 10.31 9.49
N ILE A 97 -6.52 9.12 9.61
CA ILE A 97 -7.28 8.70 10.80
C ILE A 97 -6.37 8.65 12.03
N LEU A 98 -5.19 8.06 11.89
CA LEU A 98 -4.21 7.95 12.99
C LEU A 98 -3.79 9.33 13.50
N LYS A 99 -3.60 10.29 12.62
CA LYS A 99 -3.29 11.68 13.00
C LYS A 99 -4.42 12.30 13.81
N VAL A 100 -5.66 12.10 13.39
CA VAL A 100 -6.84 12.61 14.11
C VAL A 100 -6.93 11.98 15.50
N ILE A 101 -6.76 10.67 15.61
CA ILE A 101 -6.78 9.94 16.88
C ILE A 101 -5.67 10.42 17.81
N GLN A 102 -4.47 10.60 17.29
CA GLN A 102 -3.32 11.09 18.05
C GLN A 102 -3.57 12.49 18.61
N ASN A 103 -4.08 13.40 17.78
CA ASN A 103 -4.43 14.75 18.22
C ASN A 103 -5.51 14.74 19.29
N ARG A 104 -6.53 13.91 19.14
CA ARG A 104 -7.61 13.75 20.12
C ARG A 104 -7.07 13.23 21.46
N THR A 105 -6.23 12.23 21.41
CA THR A 105 -5.58 11.67 22.63
C THR A 105 -4.76 12.75 23.34
N TYR A 106 -4.02 13.55 22.60
CA TYR A 106 -3.23 14.64 23.13
C TYR A 106 -4.12 15.71 23.80
N GLN A 107 -5.20 16.10 23.16
CA GLN A 107 -6.18 17.06 23.69
C GLN A 107 -6.81 16.55 24.99
N ILE A 108 -7.16 15.28 25.06
CA ILE A 108 -7.73 14.66 26.27
C ILE A 108 -6.70 14.71 27.42
N LYS A 109 -5.46 14.34 27.16
CA LYS A 109 -4.37 14.41 28.16
C LYS A 109 -4.18 15.83 28.69
N ASN A 110 -4.15 16.80 27.83
CA ASN A 110 -4.00 18.20 28.21
C ASN A 110 -5.18 18.70 29.06
N ALA A 111 -6.39 18.32 28.70
CA ALA A 111 -7.59 18.67 29.47
C ALA A 111 -7.55 18.05 30.88
N ILE A 112 -7.10 16.82 31.02
CA ILE A 112 -6.94 16.13 32.30
C ILE A 112 -5.88 16.81 33.16
N GLU A 113 -4.73 17.16 32.58
CA GLU A 113 -3.65 17.86 33.28
C GLU A 113 -4.09 19.25 33.78
N TRP A 114 -4.82 19.98 32.94
CA TRP A 114 -5.40 21.27 33.31
C TRP A 114 -6.38 21.16 34.48
N GLN A 115 -7.26 20.14 34.45
CA GLN A 115 -8.17 19.88 35.55
C GLN A 115 -7.42 19.57 36.85
N ARG A 116 -6.39 18.74 36.80
CA ARG A 116 -5.55 18.42 37.97
C ARG A 116 -4.86 19.67 38.53
N PHE A 117 -4.36 20.52 37.62
CA PHE A 117 -3.71 21.77 38.04
C PHE A 117 -4.68 22.70 38.73
N THR A 118 -5.88 22.90 38.18
CA THR A 118 -6.88 23.79 38.79
C THR A 118 -7.46 23.25 40.06
N ASN A 119 -7.64 21.92 40.18
CA ASN A 119 -8.16 21.28 41.42
C ASN A 119 -7.12 21.13 42.52
N GLY A 120 -5.85 21.12 42.16
CA GLY A 120 -4.75 21.04 43.09
C GLY A 120 -4.37 22.35 43.77
N LEU A 121 -4.94 23.46 43.29
CA LEU A 121 -4.72 24.77 43.91
C LEU A 121 -5.67 24.97 45.08
#